data_987af33c943492b580490e0fea29e8b4
#
_entry.id   987af33c943492b580490e0fea29e8b4
#
_cell.length_a   1.000
_cell.length_b   1.000
_cell.length_c   1.000
_cell.angle_alpha   90.00
_cell.angle_beta   90.00
_cell.angle_gamma   90.00
#
_symmetry.space_group_name_H-M   'P 1'
#
loop_
_entity.id
_entity.type
_entity.pdbx_description
1 polymer ?
#
loop_
_entity_poly.entity_id
_entity_poly.type
_entity_poly.pdbx_seq_one_letter_code
_entity_poly.pdbx_strand_id
1 'polypeptide(L)'
;MPAQGRRDALKDLLRAVASSRPWSLLASSHLARRIRHSLSARIALAITVAALVILLVFGVIIASQLRTSMFETRKDAILADASLRFSSAQSVFSSSTASSPAQVQESARGALASLKASAAGAGATNVALLRSEGATASLRINQIEDEQMRALITPQMRTAVSSGGAQWQSVGIRSSDSDKVVPGILVGTQVQLPRAGTHELYILYSLSADQAQVDVVLRVLVLSALPIIVALPIGVFALLHRLLLPVRVTAQAATKASKGNLDVRVDVHGDDEMADLGHAFNAMTSSLQDTISRYDELAKLQQRFVSDVSHELRTP
;
A
#
# COMPACT_ATOMS: atom_id res chain seq x y z
N MET A 1 -6.24 -18.46 16.77
CA MET A 1 -7.03 -18.58 15.52
C MET A 1 -7.35 -17.20 14.92
N PRO A 2 -6.44 -16.55 14.19
CA PRO A 2 -6.77 -15.29 13.49
C PRO A 2 -6.51 -15.29 11.97
N ALA A 3 -6.24 -16.46 11.34
CA ALA A 3 -5.90 -16.49 9.92
C ALA A 3 -7.11 -16.58 8.95
N GLN A 4 -8.26 -17.04 9.42
CA GLN A 4 -9.48 -17.21 8.63
C GLN A 4 -10.17 -15.88 8.33
N GLY A 5 -10.28 -14.97 9.30
CA GLY A 5 -10.94 -13.65 9.12
C GLY A 5 -10.28 -12.75 8.09
N ARG A 6 -8.95 -12.86 7.87
CA ARG A 6 -8.24 -12.10 6.83
C ARG A 6 -8.51 -12.59 5.41
N ARG A 7 -8.72 -13.91 5.23
CA ARG A 7 -9.05 -14.47 3.91
C ARG A 7 -10.47 -14.13 3.47
N ASP A 8 -11.39 -14.03 4.41
CA ASP A 8 -12.78 -13.70 4.10
C ASP A 8 -12.94 -12.20 3.82
N ALA A 9 -12.26 -11.32 4.57
CA ALA A 9 -12.21 -9.88 4.27
C ALA A 9 -11.57 -9.57 2.89
N LEU A 10 -10.55 -10.32 2.49
CA LEU A 10 -9.95 -10.16 1.15
C LEU A 10 -10.89 -10.63 0.04
N LYS A 11 -11.65 -11.72 0.25
CA LYS A 11 -12.66 -12.22 -0.69
C LYS A 11 -13.84 -11.26 -0.82
N ASP A 12 -14.26 -10.63 0.27
CA ASP A 12 -15.36 -9.67 0.25
C ASP A 12 -14.95 -8.34 -0.39
N LEU A 13 -13.70 -7.89 -0.20
CA LEU A 13 -13.11 -6.77 -0.94
C LEU A 13 -13.01 -7.06 -2.44
N LEU A 14 -12.56 -8.26 -2.82
CA LEU A 14 -12.49 -8.66 -4.23
C LEU A 14 -13.88 -8.78 -4.87
N ARG A 15 -14.90 -9.26 -4.12
CA ARG A 15 -16.30 -9.30 -4.57
C ARG A 15 -16.90 -7.90 -4.67
N ALA A 16 -16.64 -7.00 -3.72
CA ALA A 16 -17.11 -5.61 -3.75
C ALA A 16 -16.51 -4.83 -4.93
N VAL A 17 -15.24 -5.05 -5.25
CA VAL A 17 -14.57 -4.48 -6.44
C VAL A 17 -15.13 -5.08 -7.73
N ALA A 18 -15.44 -6.38 -7.76
CA ALA A 18 -16.02 -7.06 -8.93
C ALA A 18 -17.49 -6.71 -9.16
N SER A 19 -18.26 -6.38 -8.11
CA SER A 19 -19.68 -6.04 -8.19
C SER A 19 -19.97 -4.55 -8.40
N SER A 20 -18.95 -3.68 -8.30
CA SER A 20 -19.12 -2.25 -8.55
C SER A 20 -19.36 -2.01 -10.06
N ARG A 21 -20.55 -1.55 -10.41
CA ARG A 21 -21.04 -1.21 -11.75
C ARG A 21 -20.31 -0.14 -12.59
N PRO A 22 -19.14 0.44 -12.19
CA PRO A 22 -18.46 1.43 -13.04
C PRO A 22 -17.84 0.82 -14.31
N TRP A 23 -17.60 -0.49 -14.36
CA TRP A 23 -17.01 -1.13 -15.54
C TRP A 23 -17.95 -1.18 -16.76
N SER A 24 -19.27 -1.20 -16.55
CA SER A 24 -20.25 -1.19 -17.65
C SER A 24 -20.38 0.20 -18.30
N LEU A 25 -20.17 1.27 -17.55
CA LEU A 25 -20.19 2.65 -18.06
C LEU A 25 -18.90 3.02 -18.82
N LEU A 26 -17.77 2.42 -18.45
CA LEU A 26 -16.50 2.58 -19.18
C LEU A 26 -16.49 1.74 -20.48
N ALA A 27 -17.20 0.63 -20.54
CA ALA A 27 -17.27 -0.23 -21.71
C ALA A 27 -18.09 0.37 -22.86
N SER A 28 -18.98 1.32 -22.60
CA SER A 28 -19.85 1.98 -23.61
C SER A 28 -19.27 3.30 -24.16
N SER A 29 -18.14 3.77 -23.64
CA SER A 29 -17.53 5.02 -24.07
C SER A 29 -16.81 4.85 -25.43
N HIS A 30 -16.82 5.91 -26.25
CA HIS A 30 -16.06 5.99 -27.51
C HIS A 30 -14.56 5.69 -27.31
N LEU A 31 -14.04 5.88 -26.09
CA LEU A 31 -12.69 5.51 -25.68
C LEU A 31 -12.46 3.98 -25.71
N ALA A 32 -13.39 3.19 -25.18
CA ALA A 32 -13.26 1.73 -25.14
C ALA A 32 -13.22 1.11 -26.56
N ARG A 33 -13.96 1.68 -27.52
CA ARG A 33 -13.88 1.27 -28.92
C ARG A 33 -12.54 1.63 -29.57
N ARG A 34 -11.99 2.83 -29.32
CA ARG A 34 -10.66 3.22 -29.83
C ARG A 34 -9.53 2.36 -29.23
N ILE A 35 -9.63 1.99 -27.98
CA ILE A 35 -8.63 1.11 -27.31
C ILE A 35 -8.66 -0.30 -27.91
N ARG A 36 -9.82 -0.82 -28.27
CA ARG A 36 -9.95 -2.18 -28.87
C ARG A 36 -9.32 -2.30 -30.28
N HIS A 37 -9.22 -1.21 -31.03
CA HIS A 37 -8.68 -1.19 -32.40
C HIS A 37 -7.23 -0.73 -32.51
N SER A 38 -6.57 -0.32 -31.41
CA SER A 38 -5.17 0.12 -31.42
C SER A 38 -4.31 -0.81 -30.60
N LEU A 39 -3.34 -1.47 -31.27
CA LEU A 39 -2.38 -2.35 -30.60
C LEU A 39 -1.58 -1.59 -29.52
N SER A 40 -1.16 -0.34 -29.84
CA SER A 40 -0.43 0.52 -28.88
C SER A 40 -1.26 0.82 -27.62
N ALA A 41 -2.56 1.08 -27.78
CA ALA A 41 -3.43 1.36 -26.63
C ALA A 41 -3.64 0.11 -25.75
N ARG A 42 -3.71 -1.08 -26.34
CA ARG A 42 -3.83 -2.35 -25.60
C ARG A 42 -2.55 -2.66 -24.81
N ILE A 43 -1.38 -2.48 -25.44
CA ILE A 43 -0.09 -2.68 -24.78
C ILE A 43 0.10 -1.64 -23.68
N ALA A 44 -0.20 -0.34 -23.95
CA ALA A 44 -0.15 0.71 -22.95
C ALA A 44 -1.04 0.40 -21.74
N LEU A 45 -2.26 -0.05 -21.97
CA LEU A 45 -3.19 -0.44 -20.91
C LEU A 45 -2.64 -1.61 -20.09
N ALA A 46 -2.14 -2.66 -20.75
CA ALA A 46 -1.58 -3.83 -20.07
C ALA A 46 -0.38 -3.46 -19.17
N ILE A 47 0.57 -2.68 -19.69
CA ILE A 47 1.73 -2.21 -18.94
C ILE A 47 1.29 -1.33 -17.77
N THR A 48 0.37 -0.39 -18.00
CA THR A 48 -0.15 0.49 -16.95
C THR A 48 -0.85 -0.29 -15.85
N VAL A 49 -1.71 -1.25 -16.20
CA VAL A 49 -2.40 -2.10 -15.21
C VAL A 49 -1.39 -2.91 -14.41
N ALA A 50 -0.41 -3.54 -15.08
CA ALA A 50 0.63 -4.29 -14.39
C ALA A 50 1.44 -3.41 -13.42
N ALA A 51 1.84 -2.22 -13.85
CA ALA A 51 2.58 -1.28 -13.01
C ALA A 51 1.74 -0.77 -11.82
N LEU A 52 0.44 -0.49 -12.02
CA LEU A 52 -0.45 -0.09 -10.94
C LEU A 52 -0.69 -1.21 -9.93
N VAL A 53 -0.80 -2.46 -10.38
CA VAL A 53 -0.89 -3.62 -9.48
C VAL A 53 0.39 -3.75 -8.64
N ILE A 54 1.56 -3.62 -9.26
CA ILE A 54 2.84 -3.65 -8.54
C ILE A 54 2.90 -2.52 -7.52
N LEU A 55 2.55 -1.29 -7.89
CA LEU A 55 2.53 -0.12 -7.01
C LEU A 55 1.59 -0.34 -5.81
N LEU A 56 0.41 -0.91 -6.05
CA LEU A 56 -0.56 -1.22 -5.00
C LEU A 56 -0.02 -2.28 -4.04
N VAL A 57 0.57 -3.38 -4.56
CA VAL A 57 1.15 -4.44 -3.75
C VAL A 57 2.29 -3.87 -2.88
N PHE A 58 3.20 -3.10 -3.46
CA PHE A 58 4.27 -2.43 -2.72
C PHE A 58 3.73 -1.47 -1.66
N GLY A 59 2.73 -0.66 -2.00
CA GLY A 59 2.07 0.26 -1.05
C GLY A 59 1.48 -0.46 0.15
N VAL A 60 0.79 -1.60 -0.08
CA VAL A 60 0.23 -2.43 1.00
C VAL A 60 1.34 -3.05 1.86
N ILE A 61 2.42 -3.55 1.25
CA ILE A 61 3.57 -4.12 1.98
C ILE A 61 4.20 -3.04 2.86
N ILE A 62 4.52 -1.87 2.30
CA ILE A 62 5.13 -0.76 3.04
C ILE A 62 4.22 -0.32 4.20
N ALA A 63 2.92 -0.14 3.94
CA ALA A 63 1.96 0.26 4.96
C ALA A 63 1.84 -0.77 6.10
N SER A 64 1.84 -2.06 5.79
CA SER A 64 1.80 -3.13 6.79
C SER A 64 3.08 -3.19 7.61
N GLN A 65 4.24 -3.10 6.95
CA GLN A 65 5.54 -3.11 7.59
C GLN A 65 5.72 -1.91 8.53
N LEU A 66 5.32 -0.72 8.07
CA LEU A 66 5.38 0.50 8.87
C LEU A 66 4.54 0.38 10.15
N ARG A 67 3.28 -0.07 10.03
CA ARG A 67 2.41 -0.28 11.19
C ARG A 67 2.99 -1.27 12.19
N THR A 68 3.50 -2.40 11.72
CA THR A 68 4.08 -3.42 12.58
C THR A 68 5.36 -2.92 13.26
N SER A 69 6.27 -2.31 12.51
CA SER A 69 7.53 -1.80 13.04
C SER A 69 7.31 -0.69 14.07
N MET A 70 6.40 0.25 13.79
CA MET A 70 6.07 1.32 14.75
C MET A 70 5.42 0.79 16.01
N PHE A 71 4.52 -0.19 15.89
CA PHE A 71 3.90 -0.84 17.06
C PHE A 71 4.95 -1.55 17.94
N GLU A 72 5.81 -2.37 17.35
CA GLU A 72 6.84 -3.10 18.09
C GLU A 72 7.82 -2.12 18.80
N THR A 73 8.33 -1.12 18.10
CA THR A 73 9.21 -0.10 18.67
C THR A 73 8.52 0.64 19.84
N ARG A 74 7.25 0.98 19.67
CA ARG A 74 6.50 1.69 20.70
C ARG A 74 6.20 0.81 21.91
N LYS A 75 5.81 -0.45 21.67
CA LYS A 75 5.62 -1.45 22.72
C LYS A 75 6.88 -1.60 23.58
N ASP A 76 8.04 -1.76 22.95
CA ASP A 76 9.29 -1.95 23.65
C ASP A 76 9.68 -0.70 24.48
N ALA A 77 9.45 0.51 23.95
CA ALA A 77 9.64 1.76 24.69
C ALA A 77 8.69 1.86 25.89
N ILE A 78 7.42 1.49 25.74
CA ILE A 78 6.42 1.46 26.81
C ILE A 78 6.82 0.45 27.90
N LEU A 79 7.26 -0.74 27.53
CA LEU A 79 7.69 -1.75 28.49
C LEU A 79 8.93 -1.30 29.28
N ALA A 80 9.87 -0.66 28.61
CA ALA A 80 11.04 -0.05 29.29
C ALA A 80 10.64 1.06 30.26
N ASP A 81 9.77 2.01 29.84
CA ASP A 81 9.24 3.06 30.72
C ASP A 81 8.48 2.47 31.90
N ALA A 82 7.56 1.52 31.65
CA ALA A 82 6.79 0.85 32.69
C ALA A 82 7.68 0.16 33.74
N SER A 83 8.75 -0.51 33.33
CA SER A 83 9.68 -1.18 34.24
C SER A 83 10.40 -0.19 35.17
N LEU A 84 10.81 0.97 34.65
CA LEU A 84 11.39 2.05 35.44
C LEU A 84 10.36 2.63 36.42
N ARG A 85 9.11 2.82 36.00
CA ARG A 85 8.03 3.34 36.83
C ARG A 85 7.67 2.38 37.95
N PHE A 86 7.60 1.07 37.65
CA PHE A 86 7.32 0.05 38.62
C PHE A 86 8.40 -0.03 39.69
N SER A 87 9.68 0.03 39.31
CA SER A 87 10.79 0.03 40.25
C SER A 87 10.79 1.30 41.15
N SER A 88 10.48 2.45 40.55
CA SER A 88 10.31 3.71 41.28
C SER A 88 9.13 3.64 42.27
N ALA A 89 7.98 3.15 41.85
CA ALA A 89 6.84 2.98 42.74
C ALA A 89 7.13 1.99 43.87
N GLN A 90 7.79 0.88 43.58
CA GLN A 90 8.22 -0.07 44.60
C GLN A 90 9.18 0.57 45.60
N SER A 91 10.12 1.40 45.19
CA SER A 91 11.02 2.12 46.05
C SER A 91 10.26 3.08 46.98
N VAL A 92 9.29 3.84 46.44
CA VAL A 92 8.43 4.73 47.23
C VAL A 92 7.63 3.94 48.26
N PHE A 93 7.03 2.81 47.89
CA PHE A 93 6.30 1.96 48.84
C PHE A 93 7.24 1.40 49.92
N SER A 94 8.43 0.93 49.56
CA SER A 94 9.36 0.33 50.47
C SER A 94 9.92 1.35 51.49
N SER A 95 10.08 2.62 51.09
CA SER A 95 10.55 3.69 51.97
C SER A 95 9.44 4.34 52.81
N SER A 96 8.18 3.96 52.59
CA SER A 96 7.05 4.52 53.33
C SER A 96 7.07 4.11 54.80
N THR A 97 7.05 5.10 55.69
CA THR A 97 6.98 4.90 57.16
C THR A 97 5.51 4.86 57.68
N ALA A 98 4.55 4.76 56.77
CA ALA A 98 3.12 4.76 57.10
C ALA A 98 2.79 3.63 58.07
N SER A 99 2.26 3.99 59.26
CA SER A 99 1.97 3.06 60.35
C SER A 99 0.51 2.72 60.54
N SER A 100 -0.41 3.59 60.07
CA SER A 100 -1.85 3.37 60.11
C SER A 100 -2.44 3.03 58.73
N PRO A 101 -3.60 2.34 58.69
CA PRO A 101 -4.29 2.05 57.42
C PRO A 101 -4.59 3.29 56.58
N ALA A 102 -4.98 4.40 57.23
CA ALA A 102 -5.24 5.67 56.52
C ALA A 102 -4.00 6.26 55.89
N GLN A 103 -2.87 6.21 56.59
CA GLN A 103 -1.60 6.68 56.08
C GLN A 103 -1.10 5.83 54.91
N VAL A 104 -1.26 4.50 54.95
CA VAL A 104 -0.90 3.60 53.81
C VAL A 104 -1.77 3.92 52.62
N GLN A 105 -3.07 4.14 52.82
CA GLN A 105 -3.97 4.50 51.73
C GLN A 105 -3.62 5.85 51.07
N GLU A 106 -3.30 6.86 51.90
CA GLU A 106 -2.88 8.17 51.42
C GLU A 106 -1.55 8.13 50.68
N SER A 107 -0.58 7.39 51.25
CA SER A 107 0.71 7.15 50.59
C SER A 107 0.54 6.44 49.22
N ALA A 108 -0.35 5.45 49.15
CA ALA A 108 -0.65 4.77 47.89
C ALA A 108 -1.28 5.75 46.87
N ARG A 109 -2.23 6.58 47.31
CA ARG A 109 -2.85 7.60 46.44
C ARG A 109 -1.84 8.59 45.91
N GLY A 110 -0.98 9.13 46.80
CA GLY A 110 0.08 10.08 46.42
C GLY A 110 1.09 9.46 45.46
N ALA A 111 1.51 8.21 45.71
CA ALA A 111 2.39 7.48 44.81
C ALA A 111 1.77 7.25 43.42
N LEU A 112 0.49 6.89 43.34
CA LEU A 112 -0.20 6.71 42.06
C LEU A 112 -0.36 8.04 41.31
N ALA A 113 -0.70 9.13 41.99
CA ALA A 113 -0.78 10.46 41.37
C ALA A 113 0.57 10.90 40.80
N SER A 114 1.66 10.72 41.57
CA SER A 114 3.01 10.99 41.11
C SER A 114 3.42 10.09 39.94
N LEU A 115 3.08 8.81 39.98
CA LEU A 115 3.33 7.85 38.91
C LEU A 115 2.61 8.26 37.63
N LYS A 116 1.31 8.58 37.70
CA LYS A 116 0.51 9.05 36.58
C LYS A 116 1.11 10.33 35.97
N ALA A 117 1.43 11.32 36.79
CA ALA A 117 2.02 12.57 36.33
C ALA A 117 3.37 12.35 35.63
N SER A 118 4.23 11.52 36.23
CA SER A 118 5.57 11.25 35.66
C SER A 118 5.51 10.38 34.40
N ALA A 119 4.54 9.48 34.26
CA ALA A 119 4.36 8.60 33.11
C ALA A 119 3.55 9.26 31.95
N ALA A 120 2.92 10.41 32.18
CA ALA A 120 2.12 11.12 31.19
C ALA A 120 2.92 11.47 29.92
N GLY A 121 4.20 11.87 30.06
CA GLY A 121 5.11 12.15 28.94
C GLY A 121 5.39 10.92 28.06
N ALA A 122 5.27 9.70 28.60
CA ALA A 122 5.39 8.45 27.86
C ALA A 122 4.03 7.99 27.26
N GLY A 123 2.95 8.76 27.43
CA GLY A 123 1.62 8.45 26.93
C GLY A 123 0.74 7.66 27.91
N ALA A 124 1.14 7.56 29.19
CA ALA A 124 0.27 6.96 30.20
C ALA A 124 -0.95 7.85 30.46
N THR A 125 -2.11 7.24 30.45
CA THR A 125 -3.39 7.93 30.67
C THR A 125 -3.93 7.66 32.05
N ASN A 126 -3.86 6.40 32.50
CA ASN A 126 -4.41 5.98 33.77
C ASN A 126 -3.50 4.98 34.48
N VAL A 127 -3.60 4.96 35.81
CA VAL A 127 -2.94 4.01 36.68
C VAL A 127 -3.96 3.37 37.62
N ALA A 128 -3.74 2.11 38.00
CA ALA A 128 -4.57 1.43 38.97
C ALA A 128 -3.75 0.58 39.91
N LEU A 129 -4.15 0.50 41.15
CA LEU A 129 -3.60 -0.37 42.17
C LEU A 129 -4.72 -1.27 42.69
N LEU A 130 -4.58 -2.57 42.52
CA LEU A 130 -5.52 -3.55 42.97
C LEU A 130 -4.88 -4.48 43.98
N ARG A 131 -5.65 -4.96 44.92
CA ARG A 131 -5.23 -6.06 45.79
C ARG A 131 -5.04 -7.32 44.96
N SER A 132 -3.92 -8.01 45.13
CA SER A 132 -3.71 -9.34 44.53
C SER A 132 -4.65 -10.38 45.11
N GLU A 133 -5.14 -11.30 44.30
CA GLU A 133 -6.08 -12.35 44.72
C GLU A 133 -5.53 -13.26 45.80
N GLY A 134 -4.21 -13.47 45.85
CA GLY A 134 -3.53 -14.27 46.86
C GLY A 134 -3.09 -13.52 48.13
N ALA A 135 -3.39 -12.24 48.27
CA ALA A 135 -2.91 -11.43 49.40
C ALA A 135 -3.65 -11.80 50.73
N THR A 136 -2.87 -12.14 51.72
CA THR A 136 -3.39 -12.51 53.09
C THR A 136 -3.55 -11.35 54.04
N ALA A 137 -2.98 -10.17 53.73
CA ALA A 137 -3.03 -8.97 54.55
C ALA A 137 -4.48 -8.49 54.77
N SER A 138 -4.79 -8.02 55.99
CA SER A 138 -6.13 -7.54 56.34
C SER A 138 -6.50 -6.21 55.67
N LEU A 139 -5.52 -5.38 55.36
CA LEU A 139 -5.74 -4.07 54.73
C LEU A 139 -5.98 -4.23 53.23
N ARG A 140 -7.13 -3.72 52.77
CA ARG A 140 -7.54 -3.77 51.38
C ARG A 140 -7.41 -2.40 50.74
N ILE A 141 -6.50 -2.23 49.80
CA ILE A 141 -6.33 -1.01 49.02
C ILE A 141 -6.65 -1.32 47.57
N ASN A 142 -7.68 -0.67 47.06
CA ASN A 142 -8.05 -0.67 45.66
C ASN A 142 -8.20 0.77 45.21
N GLN A 143 -7.32 1.24 44.33
CA GLN A 143 -7.33 2.58 43.76
C GLN A 143 -7.47 2.46 42.26
N ILE A 144 -8.68 2.69 41.76
CA ILE A 144 -8.99 2.79 40.34
C ILE A 144 -9.76 4.09 40.15
N GLU A 145 -9.21 5.02 39.40
CA GLU A 145 -9.85 6.31 39.16
C GLU A 145 -10.92 6.22 38.04
N ASP A 146 -10.77 5.27 37.11
CA ASP A 146 -11.56 5.18 35.91
C ASP A 146 -12.20 3.79 35.79
N GLU A 147 -13.54 3.76 35.68
CA GLU A 147 -14.33 2.55 35.50
C GLU A 147 -13.94 1.82 34.18
N GLN A 148 -13.53 2.58 33.13
CA GLN A 148 -13.05 1.99 31.89
C GLN A 148 -11.77 1.16 32.13
N MET A 149 -10.85 1.64 32.95
CA MET A 149 -9.65 0.91 33.28
C MET A 149 -9.96 -0.41 34.01
N ARG A 150 -10.98 -0.41 34.87
CA ARG A 150 -11.44 -1.64 35.54
C ARG A 150 -11.88 -2.70 34.54
N ALA A 151 -12.62 -2.31 33.51
CA ALA A 151 -13.09 -3.21 32.46
C ALA A 151 -11.97 -3.78 31.59
N LEU A 152 -10.86 -3.04 31.45
CA LEU A 152 -9.69 -3.46 30.68
C LEU A 152 -8.78 -4.45 31.42
N ILE A 153 -8.84 -4.49 32.76
CA ILE A 153 -8.07 -5.44 33.57
C ILE A 153 -8.81 -6.78 33.59
N THR A 154 -8.48 -7.64 32.64
CA THR A 154 -9.13 -8.95 32.49
C THR A 154 -8.66 -9.94 33.57
N PRO A 155 -9.45 -10.97 33.92
CA PRO A 155 -8.99 -12.05 34.81
C PRO A 155 -7.71 -12.72 34.32
N GLN A 156 -7.56 -12.90 33.00
CA GLN A 156 -6.34 -13.49 32.42
C GLN A 156 -5.11 -12.61 32.68
N MET A 157 -5.25 -11.28 32.55
CA MET A 157 -4.19 -10.35 32.87
C MET A 157 -3.80 -10.40 34.34
N ARG A 158 -4.78 -10.49 35.26
CA ARG A 158 -4.55 -10.62 36.69
C ARG A 158 -3.78 -11.92 37.01
N THR A 159 -4.21 -13.03 36.42
CA THR A 159 -3.52 -14.32 36.59
C THR A 159 -2.08 -14.25 36.05
N ALA A 160 -1.85 -13.62 34.91
CA ALA A 160 -0.50 -13.43 34.36
C ALA A 160 0.36 -12.58 35.28
N VAL A 161 -0.14 -11.46 35.79
CA VAL A 161 0.57 -10.59 36.74
C VAL A 161 0.86 -11.33 38.04
N SER A 162 -0.05 -12.16 38.55
CA SER A 162 0.16 -12.95 39.76
C SER A 162 1.21 -14.06 39.61
N SER A 163 1.52 -14.50 38.40
CA SER A 163 2.63 -15.43 38.14
C SER A 163 4.02 -14.82 38.21
N GLY A 164 4.10 -13.49 38.31
CA GLY A 164 5.34 -12.72 38.49
C GLY A 164 5.83 -12.04 37.21
N GLY A 165 6.63 -10.99 37.42
CA GLY A 165 7.17 -10.17 36.34
C GLY A 165 6.18 -9.14 35.75
N ALA A 166 6.69 -8.28 34.88
CA ALA A 166 5.85 -7.33 34.16
C ALA A 166 5.13 -8.04 33.00
N GLN A 167 3.82 -7.92 32.96
CA GLN A 167 2.96 -8.48 31.92
C GLN A 167 2.29 -7.36 31.15
N TRP A 168 1.93 -7.61 29.90
CA TRP A 168 1.26 -6.62 29.08
C TRP A 168 0.17 -7.23 28.19
N GLN A 169 -0.82 -6.42 27.85
CA GLN A 169 -1.83 -6.79 26.84
C GLN A 169 -2.20 -5.56 26.01
N SER A 170 -2.54 -5.78 24.72
CA SER A 170 -3.13 -4.76 23.87
C SER A 170 -4.62 -4.60 24.21
N VAL A 171 -5.07 -3.35 24.36
CA VAL A 171 -6.43 -3.01 24.75
C VAL A 171 -7.00 -1.93 23.85
N GLY A 172 -8.34 -1.88 23.76
CA GLY A 172 -9.04 -0.77 23.11
C GLY A 172 -9.52 0.23 24.14
N ILE A 173 -9.05 1.47 24.08
CA ILE A 173 -9.44 2.57 24.96
C ILE A 173 -10.55 3.36 24.27
N ARG A 174 -11.69 3.55 24.89
CA ARG A 174 -12.71 4.45 24.39
C ARG A 174 -12.31 5.88 24.68
N SER A 175 -12.23 6.71 23.64
CA SER A 175 -11.88 8.12 23.80
C SER A 175 -13.03 8.88 24.45
N SER A 176 -12.73 9.71 25.45
CA SER A 176 -13.74 10.55 26.13
C SER A 176 -14.36 11.60 25.21
N ASP A 177 -13.67 11.99 24.14
CA ASP A 177 -14.04 13.06 23.21
C ASP A 177 -14.75 12.54 21.93
N SER A 178 -14.67 11.24 21.68
CA SER A 178 -15.30 10.63 20.51
C SER A 178 -15.60 9.16 20.81
N ASP A 179 -16.70 8.63 20.27
CA ASP A 179 -17.05 7.19 20.40
C ASP A 179 -16.04 6.25 19.66
N LYS A 180 -14.84 6.76 19.38
CA LYS A 180 -13.76 6.03 18.72
C LYS A 180 -12.97 5.23 19.73
N VAL A 181 -12.72 3.98 19.39
CA VAL A 181 -11.79 3.12 20.14
C VAL A 181 -10.39 3.36 19.60
N VAL A 182 -9.48 3.81 20.47
CA VAL A 182 -8.05 3.99 20.18
C VAL A 182 -7.26 2.83 20.78
N PRO A 183 -6.22 2.36 20.12
CA PRO A 183 -5.38 1.30 20.68
C PRO A 183 -4.59 1.81 21.88
N GLY A 184 -4.38 0.90 22.83
CA GLY A 184 -3.57 1.13 24.02
C GLY A 184 -2.84 -0.14 24.45
N ILE A 185 -1.90 0.04 25.37
CA ILE A 185 -1.17 -1.05 26.01
C ILE A 185 -1.38 -0.91 27.51
N LEU A 186 -1.90 -1.97 28.12
CA LEU A 186 -2.01 -2.12 29.55
C LEU A 186 -0.80 -2.93 30.03
N VAL A 187 -0.01 -2.39 30.95
CA VAL A 187 1.13 -3.08 31.57
C VAL A 187 0.85 -3.22 33.04
N GLY A 188 1.11 -4.40 33.61
CA GLY A 188 0.86 -4.68 35.01
C GLY A 188 2.01 -5.46 35.64
N THR A 189 2.25 -5.23 36.93
CA THR A 189 3.21 -5.99 37.75
C THR A 189 2.75 -6.11 39.21
N GLN A 190 3.34 -7.01 39.93
CA GLN A 190 3.16 -7.06 41.37
C GLN A 190 4.04 -6.06 42.09
N VAL A 191 3.51 -5.43 43.13
CA VAL A 191 4.22 -4.54 44.04
C VAL A 191 3.89 -4.92 45.50
N GLN A 192 4.83 -4.70 46.40
CA GLN A 192 4.66 -4.94 47.83
C GLN A 192 4.36 -3.64 48.55
N LEU A 193 3.22 -3.55 49.20
CA LEU A 193 2.86 -2.43 50.05
C LEU A 193 3.12 -2.77 51.53
N PRO A 194 3.79 -1.90 52.30
CA PRO A 194 3.96 -2.12 53.74
C PRO A 194 2.61 -2.35 54.43
N ARG A 195 2.53 -3.43 55.21
CA ARG A 195 1.29 -3.84 55.95
C ARG A 195 0.08 -4.23 55.13
N ALA A 196 0.02 -3.87 53.84
CA ALA A 196 -1.08 -4.23 52.95
C ALA A 196 -0.79 -5.48 52.13
N GLY A 197 0.51 -5.92 52.05
CA GLY A 197 0.92 -7.11 51.30
C GLY A 197 0.99 -6.87 49.78
N THR A 198 0.84 -7.93 49.04
CA THR A 198 1.01 -7.92 47.59
C THR A 198 -0.19 -7.24 46.89
N HIS A 199 0.12 -6.31 46.01
CA HIS A 199 -0.83 -5.60 45.15
C HIS A 199 -0.40 -5.72 43.71
N GLU A 200 -1.33 -5.47 42.80
CA GLU A 200 -1.12 -5.45 41.36
C GLU A 200 -1.17 -3.98 40.88
N LEU A 201 -0.09 -3.50 40.34
CA LEU A 201 0.03 -2.14 39.81
C LEU A 201 -0.08 -2.17 38.30
N TYR A 202 -0.99 -1.39 37.75
CA TYR A 202 -1.27 -1.32 36.33
C TYR A 202 -1.08 0.12 35.81
N ILE A 203 -0.49 0.24 34.62
CA ILE A 203 -0.36 1.49 33.88
C ILE A 203 -0.96 1.29 32.50
N LEU A 204 -1.85 2.20 32.11
CA LEU A 204 -2.51 2.22 30.80
C LEU A 204 -1.86 3.29 29.93
N TYR A 205 -1.27 2.87 28.81
CA TYR A 205 -0.68 3.75 27.81
C TYR A 205 -1.60 3.85 26.59
N SER A 206 -1.86 5.08 26.13
CA SER A 206 -2.56 5.34 24.88
C SER A 206 -1.60 5.40 23.69
N LEU A 207 -1.98 4.78 22.59
CA LEU A 207 -1.27 4.85 21.31
C LEU A 207 -1.93 5.83 20.34
N SER A 208 -2.82 6.70 20.81
CA SER A 208 -3.55 7.63 19.94
C SER A 208 -2.65 8.58 19.17
N ALA A 209 -1.61 9.13 19.82
CA ALA A 209 -0.63 10.01 19.19
C ALA A 209 0.20 9.26 18.13
N ASP A 210 0.63 8.04 18.46
CA ASP A 210 1.40 7.18 17.55
C ASP A 210 0.56 6.79 16.33
N GLN A 211 -0.73 6.46 16.54
CA GLN A 211 -1.65 6.16 15.45
C GLN A 211 -1.87 7.38 14.54
N ALA A 212 -2.05 8.57 15.10
CA ALA A 212 -2.19 9.79 14.31
C ALA A 212 -0.94 10.05 13.44
N GLN A 213 0.26 9.78 13.97
CA GLN A 213 1.51 9.91 13.23
C GLN A 213 1.59 8.89 12.07
N VAL A 214 1.22 7.62 12.31
CA VAL A 214 1.12 6.61 11.25
C VAL A 214 0.14 7.04 10.16
N ASP A 215 -1.03 7.56 10.53
CA ASP A 215 -2.04 8.01 9.58
C ASP A 215 -1.55 9.19 8.72
N VAL A 216 -0.76 10.11 9.29
CA VAL A 216 -0.13 11.20 8.52
C VAL A 216 0.85 10.62 7.49
N VAL A 217 1.74 9.70 7.88
CA VAL A 217 2.70 9.09 6.96
C VAL A 217 1.98 8.31 5.84
N LEU A 218 0.95 7.54 6.18
CA LEU A 218 0.15 6.81 5.19
C LEU A 218 -0.58 7.76 4.24
N ARG A 219 -1.10 8.89 4.73
CA ARG A 219 -1.74 9.91 3.90
C ARG A 219 -0.74 10.54 2.93
N VAL A 220 0.46 10.88 3.38
CA VAL A 220 1.54 11.39 2.52
C VAL A 220 1.90 10.36 1.46
N LEU A 221 2.02 9.07 1.82
CA LEU A 221 2.30 7.99 0.89
C LEU A 221 1.23 7.89 -0.21
N VAL A 222 -0.05 7.93 0.17
CA VAL A 222 -1.17 7.89 -0.79
C VAL A 222 -1.19 9.13 -1.69
N LEU A 223 -0.98 10.32 -1.12
CA LEU A 223 -0.94 11.56 -1.89
C LEU A 223 0.23 11.60 -2.87
N SER A 224 1.41 11.10 -2.49
CA SER A 224 2.57 11.03 -3.37
C SER A 224 2.42 9.98 -4.49
N ALA A 225 1.61 8.95 -4.30
CA ALA A 225 1.30 7.98 -5.34
C ALA A 225 0.36 8.54 -6.43
N LEU A 226 -0.46 9.54 -6.12
CA LEU A 226 -1.46 10.11 -7.04
C LEU A 226 -0.86 10.64 -8.35
N PRO A 227 0.20 11.49 -8.34
CA PRO A 227 0.83 11.94 -9.58
C PRO A 227 1.44 10.79 -10.39
N ILE A 228 1.97 9.75 -9.76
CA ILE A 228 2.51 8.58 -10.45
C ILE A 228 1.38 7.82 -11.16
N ILE A 229 0.24 7.63 -10.50
CA ILE A 229 -0.95 6.95 -11.07
C ILE A 229 -1.46 7.69 -12.32
N VAL A 230 -1.35 9.02 -12.36
CA VAL A 230 -1.78 9.84 -13.50
C VAL A 230 -0.70 9.94 -14.58
N ALA A 231 0.56 10.18 -14.20
CA ALA A 231 1.65 10.39 -15.13
C ALA A 231 2.06 9.10 -15.87
N LEU A 232 2.01 7.96 -15.20
CA LEU A 232 2.43 6.69 -15.77
C LEU A 232 1.65 6.29 -17.04
N PRO A 233 0.31 6.23 -17.04
CA PRO A 233 -0.44 5.89 -18.26
C PRO A 233 -0.24 6.90 -19.37
N ILE A 234 -0.12 8.18 -19.05
CA ILE A 234 0.13 9.24 -20.05
C ILE A 234 1.50 9.05 -20.67
N GLY A 235 2.55 8.85 -19.86
CA GLY A 235 3.90 8.63 -20.33
C GLY A 235 4.05 7.37 -21.17
N VAL A 236 3.48 6.25 -20.72
CA VAL A 236 3.51 4.97 -21.46
C VAL A 236 2.76 5.11 -22.79
N PHE A 237 1.59 5.76 -22.79
CA PHE A 237 0.83 5.96 -24.03
C PHE A 237 1.60 6.87 -25.01
N ALA A 238 2.15 7.98 -24.55
CA ALA A 238 2.93 8.92 -25.38
C ALA A 238 4.17 8.24 -25.99
N LEU A 239 4.89 7.48 -25.16
CA LEU A 239 6.08 6.72 -25.59
C LEU A 239 5.72 5.68 -26.67
N LEU A 240 4.71 4.84 -26.40
CA LEU A 240 4.28 3.82 -27.36
C LEU A 240 3.71 4.44 -28.63
N HIS A 241 3.01 5.56 -28.54
CA HIS A 241 2.51 6.26 -29.72
C HIS A 241 3.66 6.75 -30.60
N ARG A 242 4.70 7.31 -29.99
CA ARG A 242 5.89 7.80 -30.69
C ARG A 242 6.70 6.66 -31.33
N LEU A 243 6.91 5.57 -30.60
CA LEU A 243 7.69 4.42 -31.08
C LEU A 243 6.98 3.64 -32.19
N LEU A 244 5.63 3.56 -32.16
CA LEU A 244 4.86 2.80 -33.16
C LEU A 244 4.40 3.65 -34.36
N LEU A 245 4.67 4.95 -34.36
CA LEU A 245 4.32 5.83 -35.46
C LEU A 245 4.99 5.43 -36.79
N PRO A 246 6.32 5.18 -36.85
CA PRO A 246 6.99 4.74 -38.09
C PRO A 246 6.40 3.44 -38.65
N VAL A 247 6.11 2.46 -37.78
CA VAL A 247 5.49 1.17 -38.21
C VAL A 247 4.14 1.40 -38.89
N ARG A 248 3.31 2.31 -38.35
CA ARG A 248 2.00 2.65 -38.94
C ARG A 248 2.15 3.36 -40.28
N VAL A 249 3.11 4.25 -40.40
CA VAL A 249 3.39 4.98 -41.65
C VAL A 249 3.85 3.99 -42.70
N THR A 250 4.75 3.08 -42.41
CA THR A 250 5.24 2.04 -43.32
C THR A 250 4.12 1.09 -43.74
N ALA A 251 3.26 0.65 -42.80
CA ALA A 251 2.11 -0.20 -43.12
C ALA A 251 1.08 0.49 -44.05
N GLN A 252 0.84 1.80 -43.87
CA GLN A 252 -0.01 2.58 -44.75
C GLN A 252 0.63 2.76 -46.13
N ALA A 253 1.95 2.98 -46.20
CA ALA A 253 2.69 3.07 -47.45
C ALA A 253 2.64 1.73 -48.21
N ALA A 254 2.79 0.59 -47.50
CA ALA A 254 2.65 -0.74 -48.07
C ALA A 254 1.26 -1.00 -48.66
N THR A 255 0.21 -0.53 -47.95
CA THR A 255 -1.17 -0.62 -48.44
C THR A 255 -1.39 0.23 -49.70
N LYS A 256 -0.73 1.38 -49.85
CA LYS A 256 -0.78 2.20 -51.07
C LYS A 256 0.00 1.55 -52.22
N ALA A 257 1.17 1.00 -51.92
CA ALA A 257 2.00 0.29 -52.90
C ALA A 257 1.27 -0.94 -53.45
N SER A 258 0.57 -1.72 -52.62
CA SER A 258 -0.22 -2.88 -53.07
C SER A 258 -1.41 -2.52 -53.97
N LYS A 259 -1.84 -1.27 -53.96
CA LYS A 259 -2.89 -0.75 -54.89
C LYS A 259 -2.32 -0.14 -56.16
N GLY A 260 -1.03 -0.39 -56.43
CA GLY A 260 -0.32 0.06 -57.63
C GLY A 260 0.38 1.40 -57.55
N ASN A 261 0.32 2.10 -56.39
CA ASN A 261 1.06 3.35 -56.18
C ASN A 261 2.46 3.02 -55.67
N LEU A 262 3.40 2.78 -56.57
CA LEU A 262 4.80 2.43 -56.24
C LEU A 262 5.70 3.65 -56.02
N ASP A 263 5.20 4.87 -56.23
CA ASP A 263 5.96 6.10 -55.97
C ASP A 263 5.97 6.49 -54.50
N VAL A 264 5.18 5.78 -53.66
CA VAL A 264 5.14 6.04 -52.22
C VAL A 264 6.49 5.72 -51.59
N ARG A 265 7.04 6.67 -50.87
CA ARG A 265 8.26 6.50 -50.03
C ARG A 265 7.94 6.83 -48.59
N VAL A 266 8.59 6.13 -47.68
CA VAL A 266 8.59 6.40 -46.25
C VAL A 266 9.75 7.32 -45.94
N ASP A 267 9.45 8.41 -45.23
CA ASP A 267 10.51 9.31 -44.74
C ASP A 267 11.23 8.63 -43.56
N VAL A 268 12.51 8.44 -43.67
CA VAL A 268 13.32 7.70 -42.70
C VAL A 268 14.15 8.68 -41.91
N HIS A 269 14.03 8.57 -40.56
CA HIS A 269 14.75 9.40 -39.61
C HIS A 269 15.43 8.52 -38.56
N GLY A 270 16.70 8.78 -38.27
CA GLY A 270 17.50 8.05 -37.29
C GLY A 270 18.24 6.85 -37.88
N ASP A 271 18.90 6.08 -37.00
CA ASP A 271 19.73 4.93 -37.32
C ASP A 271 19.29 3.71 -36.45
N ASP A 272 17.99 3.61 -36.13
CA ASP A 272 17.44 2.52 -35.35
C ASP A 272 16.72 1.47 -36.22
N GLU A 273 16.23 0.41 -35.62
CA GLU A 273 15.50 -0.68 -36.30
C GLU A 273 14.26 -0.17 -37.06
N MET A 274 13.73 0.98 -36.70
CA MET A 274 12.62 1.61 -37.39
C MET A 274 13.08 2.31 -38.67
N ALA A 275 14.27 2.89 -38.66
CA ALA A 275 14.91 3.43 -39.84
C ALA A 275 15.24 2.32 -40.84
N ASP A 276 15.78 1.19 -40.37
CA ASP A 276 16.08 0.00 -41.20
C ASP A 276 14.82 -0.51 -41.90
N LEU A 277 13.69 -0.57 -41.20
CA LEU A 277 12.37 -0.93 -41.75
C LEU A 277 11.96 0.01 -42.89
N GLY A 278 12.14 1.32 -42.70
CA GLY A 278 11.86 2.33 -43.71
C GLY A 278 12.74 2.20 -44.95
N HIS A 279 14.02 2.00 -44.76
CA HIS A 279 14.99 1.78 -45.86
C HIS A 279 14.65 0.50 -46.64
N ALA A 280 14.40 -0.62 -45.97
CA ALA A 280 14.01 -1.89 -46.60
C ALA A 280 12.71 -1.75 -47.42
N PHE A 281 11.71 -1.03 -46.89
CA PHE A 281 10.46 -0.74 -47.60
C PHE A 281 10.74 0.08 -48.88
N ASN A 282 11.53 1.15 -48.80
CA ASN A 282 11.86 2.01 -49.92
C ASN A 282 12.67 1.26 -51.01
N ALA A 283 13.62 0.39 -50.60
CA ALA A 283 14.35 -0.46 -51.51
C ALA A 283 13.44 -1.46 -52.23
N MET A 284 12.52 -2.11 -51.52
CA MET A 284 11.55 -3.02 -52.09
C MET A 284 10.65 -2.33 -53.13
N THR A 285 10.10 -1.16 -52.84
CA THR A 285 9.23 -0.41 -53.77
C THR A 285 9.99 0.03 -55.01
N SER A 286 11.27 0.47 -54.87
CA SER A 286 12.14 0.76 -56.05
C SER A 286 12.36 -0.46 -56.91
N SER A 287 12.69 -1.62 -56.33
CA SER A 287 12.92 -2.85 -57.10
C SER A 287 11.66 -3.31 -57.84
N LEU A 288 10.47 -3.17 -57.21
CA LEU A 288 9.21 -3.47 -57.87
C LEU A 288 8.92 -2.53 -59.05
N GLN A 289 9.20 -1.26 -58.90
CA GLN A 289 9.03 -0.23 -59.93
C GLN A 289 9.95 -0.49 -61.12
N ASP A 290 11.21 -0.80 -60.89
CA ASP A 290 12.17 -1.19 -61.95
C ASP A 290 11.73 -2.46 -62.69
N THR A 291 11.25 -3.43 -61.95
CA THR A 291 10.74 -4.70 -62.52
C THR A 291 9.54 -4.44 -63.42
N ILE A 292 8.58 -3.68 -62.99
CA ILE A 292 7.37 -3.36 -63.80
C ILE A 292 7.78 -2.55 -65.03
N SER A 293 8.67 -1.58 -64.90
CA SER A 293 9.19 -0.80 -66.03
C SER A 293 9.85 -1.69 -67.10
N ARG A 294 10.62 -2.69 -66.71
CA ARG A 294 11.24 -3.67 -67.61
C ARG A 294 10.17 -4.54 -68.32
N TYR A 295 9.15 -4.97 -67.58
CA TYR A 295 8.05 -5.74 -68.21
C TYR A 295 7.28 -4.89 -69.21
N ASP A 296 7.02 -3.62 -68.94
CA ASP A 296 6.34 -2.71 -69.89
C ASP A 296 7.18 -2.47 -71.13
N GLU A 297 8.51 -2.34 -70.99
CA GLU A 297 9.42 -2.21 -72.11
C GLU A 297 9.47 -3.48 -73.00
N LEU A 298 9.56 -4.66 -72.37
CA LEU A 298 9.44 -5.95 -73.07
C LEU A 298 8.14 -6.10 -73.81
N ALA A 299 7.01 -5.74 -73.18
CA ALA A 299 5.70 -5.80 -73.83
C ALA A 299 5.63 -4.87 -75.04
N LYS A 300 6.19 -3.66 -74.99
CA LYS A 300 6.28 -2.75 -76.11
C LYS A 300 7.15 -3.27 -77.24
N LEU A 301 8.27 -3.94 -76.91
CA LEU A 301 9.15 -4.59 -77.91
C LEU A 301 8.44 -5.75 -78.60
N GLN A 302 7.71 -6.60 -77.84
CA GLN A 302 6.91 -7.68 -78.42
C GLN A 302 5.80 -7.15 -79.32
N GLN A 303 5.13 -6.10 -78.94
CA GLN A 303 4.08 -5.49 -79.72
C GLN A 303 4.60 -4.89 -81.03
N ARG A 304 5.76 -4.24 -81.03
CA ARG A 304 6.44 -3.76 -82.23
C ARG A 304 6.87 -4.92 -83.12
N PHE A 305 7.51 -5.96 -82.56
CA PHE A 305 7.89 -7.15 -83.29
C PHE A 305 6.68 -7.82 -84.02
N VAL A 306 5.57 -8.03 -83.30
CA VAL A 306 4.32 -8.60 -83.92
C VAL A 306 3.77 -7.69 -85.02
N SER A 307 3.83 -6.36 -84.84
CA SER A 307 3.41 -5.38 -85.84
C SER A 307 4.28 -5.44 -87.11
N ASP A 308 5.61 -5.47 -86.92
CA ASP A 308 6.58 -5.48 -88.04
C ASP A 308 6.47 -6.78 -88.86
N VAL A 309 6.42 -7.94 -88.19
CA VAL A 309 6.24 -9.24 -88.82
C VAL A 309 4.88 -9.29 -89.57
N SER A 310 3.83 -8.74 -89.00
CA SER A 310 2.52 -8.67 -89.63
C SER A 310 2.52 -7.78 -90.90
N HIS A 311 3.33 -6.73 -90.89
CA HIS A 311 3.49 -5.85 -92.02
C HIS A 311 4.32 -6.52 -93.17
N GLU A 312 5.39 -7.23 -92.79
CA GLU A 312 6.21 -7.92 -93.78
C GLU A 312 5.47 -9.10 -94.40
N LEU A 313 4.68 -9.82 -93.67
CA LEU A 313 3.88 -10.94 -94.18
C LEU A 313 2.66 -10.48 -95.06
N ARG A 314 2.33 -9.19 -95.03
CA ARG A 314 1.18 -8.61 -95.76
C ARG A 314 1.62 -8.00 -97.08
N THR A 315 2.89 -7.87 -97.38
CA THR A 315 3.41 -7.38 -98.68
C THR A 315 3.58 -8.57 -99.60
N PRO A 316 2.83 -8.61 -100.75
CA PRO A 316 2.97 -9.71 -101.75
C PRO A 316 4.24 -9.53 -102.57
#